data_1ee668506751c6b16e951c2afeb113fa
#
_entry.id   1ee668506751c6b16e951c2afeb113fa
#
_cell.length_a   1.000
_cell.length_b   1.000
_cell.length_c   1.000
_cell.angle_alpha   90.00
_cell.angle_beta   90.00
_cell.angle_gamma   90.00
#
_symmetry.space_group_name_H-M   'P 1'
#
loop_
_entity.id
_entity.type
_entity.pdbx_description
1 polymer ?
#
loop_
_entity_poly.entity_id
_entity_poly.type
_entity_poly.pdbx_seq_one_letter_code
_entity_poly.pdbx_strand_id
1 'polypeptide(L)'
;MTQIKEVGFLGLGQMGGAIAERLLEKSFRLHVFDPSVEASKSFGDRGAVLHDSVRSVANVASVVFACLPSQEVSIQAALGADGVIQGTSVKIYVEMSTIGNEAVNHIASKLALNDIAMVDSPVTGGPPVARAGNLTLLTAGAPENIKQLEPILALMGKNIYQISERLGMGQMMKVINNLIMATNVVVACEGLSMGAKAGLDPAMMLAVLNNGTGQSFALNEIISRGVYGTFDFGAALSILDKDVTLGLKDAEALGAILPVIDAARKQWRAALEDGMGREDFTAMLRFVEKNNGTVVRASA
;
A
#
# COMPACT_ATOMS: atom_id res chain seq x y z
N MET A 1 17.08 -21.83 -15.30
CA MET A 1 16.39 -21.27 -14.11
C MET A 1 15.26 -22.21 -13.75
N THR A 2 15.19 -22.68 -12.51
CA THR A 2 14.11 -23.56 -12.06
C THR A 2 12.82 -22.73 -12.01
N GLN A 3 11.77 -23.20 -12.67
CA GLN A 3 10.47 -22.50 -12.67
C GLN A 3 9.90 -22.48 -11.24
N ILE A 4 9.59 -21.28 -10.72
CA ILE A 4 8.92 -21.13 -9.41
C ILE A 4 7.51 -21.74 -9.55
N LYS A 5 7.19 -22.72 -8.72
CA LYS A 5 5.89 -23.41 -8.72
C LYS A 5 5.10 -23.14 -7.46
N GLU A 6 5.77 -23.02 -6.32
CA GLU A 6 5.19 -22.82 -4.99
C GLU A 6 5.45 -21.37 -4.56
N VAL A 7 4.41 -20.62 -4.32
CA VAL A 7 4.47 -19.20 -3.92
C VAL A 7 3.73 -19.03 -2.60
N GLY A 8 4.38 -18.39 -1.64
CA GLY A 8 3.79 -18.01 -0.36
C GLY A 8 3.25 -16.58 -0.39
N PHE A 9 2.13 -16.34 0.30
CA PHE A 9 1.58 -15.01 0.49
C PHE A 9 1.10 -14.80 1.92
N LEU A 10 1.58 -13.75 2.57
CA LEU A 10 1.30 -13.39 3.96
C LEU A 10 0.48 -12.10 4.00
N GLY A 11 -0.68 -12.16 4.67
CA GLY A 11 -1.61 -11.03 4.79
C GLY A 11 -2.62 -10.98 3.64
N LEU A 12 -3.89 -11.28 3.96
CA LEU A 12 -5.01 -11.37 3.02
C LEU A 12 -6.05 -10.25 3.24
N GLY A 13 -5.62 -9.14 3.83
CA GLY A 13 -6.45 -7.94 4.00
C GLY A 13 -6.82 -7.30 2.66
N GLN A 14 -7.39 -6.08 2.69
CA GLN A 14 -7.89 -5.38 1.50
C GLN A 14 -6.89 -5.34 0.34
N MET A 15 -5.64 -4.99 0.62
CA MET A 15 -4.61 -4.87 -0.40
C MET A 15 -3.97 -6.23 -0.71
N GLY A 16 -3.51 -6.95 0.33
CA GLY A 16 -2.86 -8.24 0.17
C GLY A 16 -3.77 -9.29 -0.47
N GLY A 17 -5.04 -9.35 -0.06
CA GLY A 17 -6.04 -10.22 -0.69
C GLY A 17 -6.23 -9.91 -2.17
N ALA A 18 -6.37 -8.63 -2.53
CA ALA A 18 -6.52 -8.20 -3.92
C ALA A 18 -5.30 -8.58 -4.80
N ILE A 19 -4.10 -8.56 -4.22
CA ILE A 19 -2.88 -9.01 -4.92
C ILE A 19 -2.84 -10.54 -5.00
N ALA A 20 -3.09 -11.25 -3.90
CA ALA A 20 -3.04 -12.70 -3.84
C ALA A 20 -4.06 -13.38 -4.79
N GLU A 21 -5.22 -12.74 -5.02
CA GLU A 21 -6.21 -13.18 -6.01
C GLU A 21 -5.62 -13.35 -7.41
N ARG A 22 -4.71 -12.45 -7.81
CA ARG A 22 -4.04 -12.51 -9.11
C ARG A 22 -3.14 -13.74 -9.26
N LEU A 23 -2.60 -14.25 -8.16
CA LEU A 23 -1.76 -15.45 -8.15
C LEU A 23 -2.60 -16.73 -8.21
N LEU A 24 -3.79 -16.75 -7.60
CA LEU A 24 -4.73 -17.88 -7.66
C LEU A 24 -5.21 -18.18 -9.07
N GLU A 25 -5.33 -17.17 -9.93
CA GLU A 25 -5.83 -17.31 -11.31
C GLU A 25 -4.79 -17.95 -12.24
N LYS A 26 -3.59 -18.26 -11.75
CA LYS A 26 -2.47 -18.76 -12.57
C LYS A 26 -1.94 -20.09 -12.04
N SER A 27 -1.00 -20.66 -12.76
CA SER A 27 -0.47 -22.02 -12.55
C SER A 27 0.46 -22.19 -11.35
N PHE A 28 0.43 -21.25 -10.39
CA PHE A 28 1.18 -21.35 -9.13
C PHE A 28 0.34 -22.09 -8.09
N ARG A 29 0.99 -22.91 -7.27
CA ARG A 29 0.41 -23.38 -6.04
C ARG A 29 0.61 -22.30 -4.99
N LEU A 30 -0.49 -21.64 -4.62
CA LEU A 30 -0.47 -20.51 -3.68
C LEU A 30 -0.65 -21.02 -2.25
N HIS A 31 0.33 -20.76 -1.40
CA HIS A 31 0.33 -21.03 0.03
C HIS A 31 0.04 -19.74 0.78
N VAL A 32 -0.96 -19.71 1.64
CA VAL A 32 -1.38 -18.47 2.29
C VAL A 32 -1.43 -18.60 3.81
N PHE A 33 -1.14 -17.49 4.48
CA PHE A 33 -1.39 -17.32 5.89
C PHE A 33 -1.92 -15.91 6.19
N ASP A 34 -3.00 -15.86 6.97
CA ASP A 34 -3.53 -14.65 7.61
C ASP A 34 -4.11 -15.06 8.96
N PRO A 35 -3.95 -14.28 10.04
CA PRO A 35 -4.58 -14.59 11.34
C PRO A 35 -6.11 -14.52 11.30
N SER A 36 -6.71 -13.88 10.30
CA SER A 36 -8.16 -13.92 10.05
C SER A 36 -8.56 -15.25 9.42
N VAL A 37 -9.29 -16.05 10.19
CA VAL A 37 -9.85 -17.33 9.72
C VAL A 37 -10.76 -17.13 8.52
N GLU A 38 -11.55 -16.06 8.51
CA GLU A 38 -12.48 -15.74 7.41
C GLU A 38 -11.72 -15.41 6.13
N ALA A 39 -10.69 -14.56 6.20
CA ALA A 39 -9.86 -14.20 5.05
C ALA A 39 -9.17 -15.47 4.48
N SER A 40 -8.54 -16.27 5.33
CA SER A 40 -7.87 -17.50 4.92
C SER A 40 -8.83 -18.50 4.28
N LYS A 41 -10.01 -18.73 4.88
CA LYS A 41 -11.02 -19.64 4.34
C LYS A 41 -11.48 -19.25 2.94
N SER A 42 -11.72 -17.96 2.70
CA SER A 42 -12.09 -17.46 1.36
C SER A 42 -11.09 -17.85 0.28
N PHE A 43 -9.79 -17.87 0.60
CA PHE A 43 -8.74 -18.30 -0.32
C PHE A 43 -8.67 -19.83 -0.45
N GLY A 44 -8.88 -20.58 0.65
CA GLY A 44 -8.95 -22.04 0.65
C GLY A 44 -10.07 -22.58 -0.24
N ASP A 45 -11.25 -21.98 -0.15
CA ASP A 45 -12.42 -22.33 -0.98
C ASP A 45 -12.16 -22.13 -2.49
N ARG A 46 -11.16 -21.30 -2.83
CA ARG A 46 -10.72 -21.01 -4.20
C ARG A 46 -9.45 -21.76 -4.61
N GLY A 47 -8.96 -22.68 -3.79
CA GLY A 47 -7.85 -23.58 -4.12
C GLY A 47 -6.48 -23.20 -3.59
N ALA A 48 -6.35 -22.16 -2.76
CA ALA A 48 -5.10 -21.90 -2.04
C ALA A 48 -4.86 -22.94 -0.94
N VAL A 49 -3.60 -23.22 -0.66
CA VAL A 49 -3.19 -24.07 0.46
C VAL A 49 -3.11 -23.21 1.72
N LEU A 50 -3.96 -23.50 2.69
CA LEU A 50 -3.99 -22.77 3.97
C LEU A 50 -2.90 -23.26 4.90
N HIS A 51 -2.29 -22.35 5.61
CA HIS A 51 -1.27 -22.61 6.62
C HIS A 51 -1.68 -22.01 7.98
N ASP A 52 -1.13 -22.54 9.05
CA ASP A 52 -1.39 -22.15 10.44
C ASP A 52 -0.35 -21.16 10.99
N SER A 53 0.74 -20.95 10.25
CA SER A 53 1.81 -20.04 10.64
C SER A 53 2.59 -19.51 9.42
N VAL A 54 3.33 -18.41 9.60
CA VAL A 54 4.26 -17.87 8.60
C VAL A 54 5.34 -18.87 8.27
N ARG A 55 5.89 -19.55 9.30
CA ARG A 55 6.92 -20.57 9.14
C ARG A 55 6.45 -21.74 8.26
N SER A 56 5.21 -22.21 8.44
CA SER A 56 4.68 -23.31 7.64
C SER A 56 4.55 -22.94 6.15
N VAL A 57 4.26 -21.69 5.81
CA VAL A 57 4.35 -21.16 4.44
C VAL A 57 5.80 -21.20 3.93
N ALA A 58 6.73 -20.67 4.73
CA ALA A 58 8.16 -20.55 4.37
C ALA A 58 8.89 -21.91 4.28
N ASN A 59 8.30 -22.98 4.85
CA ASN A 59 8.81 -24.34 4.74
C ASN A 59 8.51 -25.01 3.38
N VAL A 60 7.59 -24.47 2.60
CA VAL A 60 7.16 -25.08 1.32
C VAL A 60 7.35 -24.14 0.12
N ALA A 61 7.21 -22.85 0.30
CA ALA A 61 7.33 -21.88 -0.78
C ALA A 61 8.75 -21.33 -0.88
N SER A 62 9.32 -21.35 -2.10
CA SER A 62 10.64 -20.76 -2.36
C SER A 62 10.63 -19.24 -2.45
N VAL A 63 9.48 -18.65 -2.74
CA VAL A 63 9.24 -17.20 -2.75
C VAL A 63 8.07 -16.89 -1.84
N VAL A 64 8.25 -15.95 -0.92
CA VAL A 64 7.21 -15.53 0.03
C VAL A 64 7.00 -14.03 -0.10
N PHE A 65 5.79 -13.63 -0.48
CA PHE A 65 5.33 -12.24 -0.50
C PHE A 65 4.65 -11.89 0.81
N ALA A 66 4.83 -10.65 1.27
CA ALA A 66 4.15 -10.12 2.46
C ALA A 66 3.50 -8.77 2.16
N CYS A 67 2.21 -8.63 2.52
CA CYS A 67 1.47 -7.38 2.46
C CYS A 67 0.70 -7.19 3.77
N LEU A 68 1.36 -6.58 4.74
CA LEU A 68 1.00 -6.57 6.16
C LEU A 68 0.66 -5.15 6.65
N PRO A 69 -0.09 -5.01 7.76
CA PRO A 69 -0.66 -3.72 8.16
C PRO A 69 0.35 -2.73 8.77
N SER A 70 1.43 -3.22 9.38
CA SER A 70 2.38 -2.36 10.08
C SER A 70 3.82 -2.88 10.01
N GLN A 71 4.75 -2.00 10.37
CA GLN A 71 6.19 -2.28 10.49
C GLN A 71 6.45 -3.43 11.47
N GLU A 72 5.80 -3.39 12.63
CA GLU A 72 5.97 -4.40 13.70
C GLU A 72 5.51 -5.77 13.24
N VAL A 73 4.36 -5.83 12.56
CA VAL A 73 3.82 -7.10 12.01
C VAL A 73 4.74 -7.65 10.92
N SER A 74 5.29 -6.81 10.04
CA SER A 74 6.26 -7.23 9.02
C SER A 74 7.55 -7.76 9.64
N ILE A 75 8.10 -7.07 10.65
CA ILE A 75 9.29 -7.55 11.37
C ILE A 75 9.01 -8.89 12.05
N GLN A 76 7.87 -9.02 12.73
CA GLN A 76 7.49 -10.27 13.39
C GLN A 76 7.26 -11.41 12.39
N ALA A 77 6.61 -11.14 11.26
CA ALA A 77 6.41 -12.13 10.20
C ALA A 77 7.74 -12.56 9.54
N ALA A 78 8.66 -11.63 9.34
CA ALA A 78 9.96 -11.95 8.76
C ALA A 78 10.90 -12.65 9.75
N LEU A 79 11.02 -12.15 10.98
CA LEU A 79 12.12 -12.46 11.92
C LEU A 79 11.67 -13.16 13.20
N GLY A 80 10.36 -13.28 13.48
CA GLY A 80 9.83 -13.90 14.69
C GLY A 80 10.17 -15.40 14.83
N ALA A 81 9.83 -15.98 15.96
CA ALA A 81 10.06 -17.42 16.25
C ALA A 81 9.39 -18.35 15.25
N ASP A 82 8.21 -17.94 14.71
CA ASP A 82 7.50 -18.61 13.63
C ASP A 82 7.52 -17.82 12.31
N GLY A 83 8.54 -16.96 12.14
CA GLY A 83 8.71 -16.11 10.98
C GLY A 83 9.35 -16.80 9.78
N VAL A 84 9.42 -16.05 8.67
CA VAL A 84 10.04 -16.49 7.41
C VAL A 84 11.48 -16.97 7.61
N ILE A 85 12.26 -16.33 8.50
CA ILE A 85 13.65 -16.67 8.81
C ILE A 85 13.83 -18.12 9.30
N GLN A 86 12.78 -18.74 9.81
CA GLN A 86 12.76 -20.14 10.28
C GLN A 86 12.37 -21.13 9.18
N GLY A 87 12.08 -20.63 7.97
CA GLY A 87 11.64 -21.46 6.85
C GLY A 87 12.79 -22.26 6.24
N THR A 88 12.48 -23.48 5.78
CA THR A 88 13.48 -24.40 5.19
C THR A 88 13.54 -24.36 3.68
N SER A 89 12.52 -23.82 3.00
CA SER A 89 12.43 -23.78 1.54
C SER A 89 12.54 -22.37 0.96
N VAL A 90 12.23 -21.34 1.73
CA VAL A 90 12.24 -19.96 1.26
C VAL A 90 13.64 -19.53 0.82
N LYS A 91 13.72 -18.86 -0.34
CA LYS A 91 14.94 -18.29 -0.92
C LYS A 91 14.83 -16.81 -1.14
N ILE A 92 13.62 -16.31 -1.44
CA ILE A 92 13.37 -14.89 -1.66
C ILE A 92 12.16 -14.46 -0.82
N TYR A 93 12.35 -13.45 0.00
CA TYR A 93 11.27 -12.74 0.69
C TYR A 93 10.99 -11.42 0.00
N VAL A 94 9.73 -11.15 -0.32
CA VAL A 94 9.29 -9.93 -1.03
C VAL A 94 8.38 -9.12 -0.10
N GLU A 95 8.86 -7.96 0.33
CA GLU A 95 8.09 -7.05 1.19
C GLU A 95 7.31 -6.06 0.33
N MET A 96 5.99 -6.18 0.36
CA MET A 96 5.07 -5.30 -0.38
C MET A 96 4.36 -4.27 0.51
N SER A 97 4.47 -4.40 1.82
CA SER A 97 3.91 -3.45 2.78
C SER A 97 4.69 -2.14 2.77
N THR A 98 4.05 -1.06 3.21
CA THR A 98 4.75 0.22 3.47
C THR A 98 5.23 0.23 4.92
N ILE A 99 6.51 -0.04 5.12
CA ILE A 99 7.15 -0.19 6.45
C ILE A 99 8.36 0.73 6.67
N GLY A 100 8.74 1.50 5.65
CA GLY A 100 9.87 2.42 5.70
C GLY A 100 11.23 1.76 5.46
N ASN A 101 12.20 2.61 5.13
CA ASN A 101 13.55 2.20 4.73
C ASN A 101 14.30 1.48 5.87
N GLU A 102 14.20 1.95 7.11
CA GLU A 102 14.90 1.38 8.27
C GLU A 102 14.50 -0.08 8.52
N ALA A 103 13.16 -0.36 8.52
CA ALA A 103 12.66 -1.70 8.76
C ALA A 103 13.03 -2.69 7.67
N VAL A 104 12.96 -2.28 6.40
CA VAL A 104 13.41 -3.12 5.28
C VAL A 104 14.87 -3.51 5.42
N ASN A 105 15.76 -2.56 5.72
CA ASN A 105 17.19 -2.85 5.89
C ASN A 105 17.45 -3.72 7.12
N HIS A 106 16.70 -3.52 8.22
CA HIS A 106 16.79 -4.39 9.38
C HIS A 106 16.40 -5.83 9.04
N ILE A 107 15.24 -6.05 8.41
CA ILE A 107 14.78 -7.38 7.99
C ILE A 107 15.79 -8.02 7.04
N ALA A 108 16.22 -7.30 6.01
CA ALA A 108 17.16 -7.80 5.01
C ALA A 108 18.47 -8.28 5.62
N SER A 109 19.06 -7.50 6.55
CA SER A 109 20.31 -7.85 7.22
C SER A 109 20.23 -9.17 8.00
N LYS A 110 19.06 -9.50 8.56
CA LYS A 110 18.85 -10.75 9.30
C LYS A 110 18.53 -11.93 8.40
N LEU A 111 17.72 -11.73 7.36
CA LEU A 111 17.40 -12.77 6.40
C LEU A 111 18.64 -13.23 5.62
N ALA A 112 19.52 -12.31 5.26
CA ALA A 112 20.78 -12.61 4.57
C ALA A 112 21.69 -13.57 5.35
N LEU A 113 21.66 -13.57 6.69
CA LEU A 113 22.41 -14.50 7.53
C LEU A 113 21.89 -15.95 7.43
N ASN A 114 20.74 -16.15 6.81
CA ASN A 114 20.09 -17.44 6.60
C ASN A 114 19.95 -17.76 5.09
N ASP A 115 20.76 -17.14 4.24
CA ASP A 115 20.74 -17.31 2.78
C ASP A 115 19.36 -17.02 2.14
N ILE A 116 18.58 -16.13 2.76
CA ILE A 116 17.29 -15.64 2.23
C ILE A 116 17.51 -14.25 1.64
N ALA A 117 17.36 -14.14 0.33
CA ALA A 117 17.40 -12.86 -0.36
C ALA A 117 16.13 -12.05 -0.05
N MET A 118 16.24 -10.73 -0.07
CA MET A 118 15.08 -9.84 0.06
C MET A 118 14.92 -8.99 -1.20
N VAL A 119 13.67 -8.77 -1.58
CA VAL A 119 13.25 -7.75 -2.55
C VAL A 119 12.24 -6.83 -1.86
N ASP A 120 12.52 -5.55 -1.91
CA ASP A 120 11.62 -4.49 -1.47
C ASP A 120 10.72 -4.12 -2.65
N SER A 121 9.40 -4.29 -2.52
CA SER A 121 8.47 -4.10 -3.64
C SER A 121 7.12 -3.52 -3.20
N PRO A 122 7.09 -2.37 -2.53
CA PRO A 122 5.82 -1.71 -2.23
C PRO A 122 5.09 -1.31 -3.52
N VAL A 123 3.78 -1.12 -3.41
CA VAL A 123 2.90 -0.92 -4.55
C VAL A 123 2.12 0.38 -4.47
N THR A 124 1.67 0.88 -5.62
CA THR A 124 0.70 1.98 -5.69
C THR A 124 -0.41 1.68 -6.69
N GLY A 125 -1.63 2.20 -6.41
CA GLY A 125 -2.84 2.01 -7.20
C GLY A 125 -4.11 1.72 -6.38
N GLY A 126 -3.96 1.12 -5.18
CA GLY A 126 -5.08 0.75 -4.32
C GLY A 126 -5.76 -0.59 -4.70
N PRO A 127 -6.70 -1.08 -3.86
CA PRO A 127 -7.28 -2.42 -4.01
C PRO A 127 -8.01 -2.66 -5.35
N PRO A 128 -8.78 -1.72 -5.93
CA PRO A 128 -9.41 -1.93 -7.23
C PRO A 128 -8.39 -2.14 -8.36
N VAL A 129 -7.30 -1.38 -8.35
CA VAL A 129 -6.21 -1.49 -9.34
C VAL A 129 -5.44 -2.79 -9.16
N ALA A 130 -5.28 -3.27 -7.91
CA ALA A 130 -4.67 -4.55 -7.59
C ALA A 130 -5.48 -5.72 -8.17
N ARG A 131 -6.80 -5.75 -7.94
CA ARG A 131 -7.70 -6.78 -8.52
C ARG A 131 -7.64 -6.81 -10.05
N ALA A 132 -7.48 -5.66 -10.68
CA ALA A 132 -7.33 -5.57 -12.13
C ALA A 132 -5.93 -6.00 -12.65
N GLY A 133 -4.96 -6.29 -11.76
CA GLY A 133 -3.58 -6.61 -12.14
C GLY A 133 -2.83 -5.42 -12.76
N ASN A 134 -3.20 -4.21 -12.39
CA ASN A 134 -2.70 -2.98 -12.99
C ASN A 134 -1.84 -2.13 -12.04
N LEU A 135 -1.36 -2.72 -10.92
CA LEU A 135 -0.52 -1.99 -9.97
C LEU A 135 0.76 -1.44 -10.61
N THR A 136 1.28 -0.41 -10.00
CA THR A 136 2.68 -0.01 -10.17
C THR A 136 3.49 -0.58 -9.00
N LEU A 137 4.50 -1.39 -9.31
CA LEU A 137 5.41 -2.00 -8.36
C LEU A 137 6.73 -1.23 -8.33
N LEU A 138 7.20 -0.90 -7.14
CA LEU A 138 8.39 -0.09 -6.91
C LEU A 138 9.50 -0.99 -6.32
N THR A 139 10.17 -1.75 -7.19
CA THR A 139 11.11 -2.78 -6.76
C THR A 139 12.50 -2.24 -6.45
N ALA A 140 13.10 -2.74 -5.37
CA ALA A 140 14.52 -2.53 -5.06
C ALA A 140 15.13 -3.82 -4.53
N GLY A 141 16.43 -4.03 -4.83
CA GLY A 141 17.19 -5.23 -4.48
C GLY A 141 18.03 -5.72 -5.64
N ALA A 142 18.67 -6.88 -5.47
CA ALA A 142 19.55 -7.47 -6.46
C ALA A 142 18.81 -7.74 -7.79
N PRO A 143 19.34 -7.28 -8.94
CA PRO A 143 18.69 -7.40 -10.24
C PRO A 143 18.33 -8.83 -10.63
N GLU A 144 19.16 -9.79 -10.28
CA GLU A 144 18.93 -11.21 -10.54
C GLU A 144 17.69 -11.75 -9.81
N ASN A 145 17.43 -11.30 -8.57
CA ASN A 145 16.25 -11.68 -7.81
C ASN A 145 14.98 -11.03 -8.41
N ILE A 146 15.05 -9.75 -8.76
CA ILE A 146 13.92 -9.03 -9.39
C ILE A 146 13.58 -9.70 -10.73
N LYS A 147 14.58 -10.00 -11.55
CA LYS A 147 14.40 -10.70 -12.83
C LYS A 147 13.75 -12.08 -12.66
N GLN A 148 14.14 -12.82 -11.62
CA GLN A 148 13.52 -14.12 -11.30
C GLN A 148 12.04 -13.96 -10.93
N LEU A 149 11.66 -12.84 -10.31
CA LEU A 149 10.29 -12.55 -9.87
C LEU A 149 9.41 -11.92 -10.97
N GLU A 150 9.99 -11.37 -12.04
CA GLU A 150 9.23 -10.69 -13.12
C GLU A 150 7.98 -11.45 -13.59
N PRO A 151 8.01 -12.78 -13.84
CA PRO A 151 6.82 -13.51 -14.28
C PRO A 151 5.67 -13.50 -13.26
N ILE A 152 6.01 -13.37 -11.96
CA ILE A 152 5.03 -13.30 -10.87
C ILE A 152 4.56 -11.86 -10.69
N LEU A 153 5.48 -10.89 -10.67
CA LEU A 153 5.18 -9.48 -10.52
C LEU A 153 4.29 -8.94 -11.65
N ALA A 154 4.51 -9.43 -12.89
CA ALA A 154 3.70 -9.08 -14.07
C ALA A 154 2.22 -9.50 -13.95
N LEU A 155 1.86 -10.41 -13.06
CA LEU A 155 0.45 -10.75 -12.77
C LEU A 155 -0.21 -9.70 -11.87
N MET A 156 0.57 -9.02 -11.06
CA MET A 156 0.10 -8.07 -10.06
C MET A 156 0.01 -6.65 -10.61
N GLY A 157 0.87 -6.31 -11.59
CA GLY A 157 0.93 -4.95 -12.11
C GLY A 157 1.51 -4.82 -13.51
N LYS A 158 1.09 -3.73 -14.18
CA LYS A 158 1.56 -3.38 -15.53
C LYS A 158 2.95 -2.72 -15.53
N ASN A 159 3.22 -1.95 -14.48
CA ASN A 159 4.42 -1.14 -14.39
C ASN A 159 5.30 -1.68 -13.27
N ILE A 160 6.43 -2.25 -13.62
CA ILE A 160 7.44 -2.74 -12.67
C ILE A 160 8.66 -1.85 -12.83
N TYR A 161 8.91 -1.00 -11.84
CA TYR A 161 10.05 -0.11 -11.83
C TYR A 161 11.12 -0.64 -10.89
N GLN A 162 12.27 -1.01 -11.43
CA GLN A 162 13.46 -1.26 -10.62
C GLN A 162 14.07 0.08 -10.20
N ILE A 163 13.76 0.50 -8.97
CA ILE A 163 14.15 1.81 -8.43
C ILE A 163 15.64 1.84 -8.13
N SER A 164 16.18 0.75 -7.55
CA SER A 164 17.59 0.67 -7.12
C SER A 164 17.97 -0.77 -6.81
N GLU A 165 19.28 -1.03 -6.83
CA GLU A 165 19.83 -2.27 -6.26
C GLU A 165 19.88 -2.22 -4.73
N ARG A 166 19.86 -1.01 -4.15
CA ARG A 166 19.85 -0.81 -2.70
C ARG A 166 18.45 -0.97 -2.13
N LEU A 167 18.30 -1.94 -1.22
CA LEU A 167 17.07 -2.17 -0.47
C LEU A 167 16.61 -0.92 0.29
N GLY A 168 15.31 -0.77 0.47
CA GLY A 168 14.67 0.37 1.09
C GLY A 168 14.42 1.54 0.14
N MET A 169 14.96 1.53 -1.10
CA MET A 169 14.71 2.58 -2.08
C MET A 169 13.31 2.47 -2.71
N GLY A 170 12.75 1.26 -2.79
CA GLY A 170 11.33 1.08 -3.12
C GLY A 170 10.43 1.74 -2.08
N GLN A 171 10.72 1.53 -0.76
CA GLN A 171 10.02 2.21 0.33
C GLN A 171 10.15 3.72 0.23
N MET A 172 11.37 4.23 -0.01
CA MET A 172 11.60 5.67 -0.17
C MET A 172 10.73 6.25 -1.29
N MET A 173 10.68 5.61 -2.45
CA MET A 173 9.82 6.03 -3.56
C MET A 173 8.34 5.94 -3.18
N LYS A 174 7.94 4.89 -2.44
CA LYS A 174 6.57 4.71 -1.97
C LYS A 174 6.15 5.81 -0.99
N VAL A 175 6.96 6.14 0.00
CA VAL A 175 6.60 7.21 0.95
C VAL A 175 6.56 8.57 0.28
N ILE A 176 7.45 8.87 -0.67
CA ILE A 176 7.40 10.09 -1.49
C ILE A 176 6.06 10.17 -2.25
N ASN A 177 5.66 9.08 -2.93
CA ASN A 177 4.36 9.00 -3.60
C ASN A 177 3.20 9.31 -2.63
N ASN A 178 3.23 8.70 -1.43
CA ASN A 178 2.16 8.86 -0.47
C ASN A 178 2.15 10.25 0.19
N LEU A 179 3.30 10.87 0.42
CA LEU A 179 3.40 12.26 0.88
C LEU A 179 2.77 13.24 -0.11
N ILE A 180 3.08 13.09 -1.41
CA ILE A 180 2.49 13.92 -2.47
C ILE A 180 0.98 13.68 -2.57
N MET A 181 0.55 12.43 -2.61
CA MET A 181 -0.86 12.07 -2.71
C MET A 181 -1.66 12.58 -1.50
N ALA A 182 -1.17 12.38 -0.27
CA ALA A 182 -1.83 12.85 0.95
C ALA A 182 -1.94 14.39 0.98
N THR A 183 -0.93 15.11 0.53
CA THR A 183 -0.96 16.57 0.40
C THR A 183 -2.01 16.99 -0.63
N ASN A 184 -2.04 16.34 -1.79
CA ASN A 184 -3.01 16.62 -2.85
C ASN A 184 -4.45 16.36 -2.41
N VAL A 185 -4.70 15.35 -1.56
CA VAL A 185 -6.03 15.09 -0.97
C VAL A 185 -6.50 16.29 -0.14
N VAL A 186 -5.66 16.81 0.75
CA VAL A 186 -6.00 17.98 1.58
C VAL A 186 -6.28 19.20 0.70
N VAL A 187 -5.38 19.51 -0.21
CA VAL A 187 -5.52 20.67 -1.12
C VAL A 187 -6.79 20.55 -1.98
N ALA A 188 -7.11 19.36 -2.49
CA ALA A 188 -8.32 19.13 -3.25
C ALA A 188 -9.59 19.37 -2.41
N CYS A 189 -9.62 18.87 -1.17
CA CYS A 189 -10.74 19.09 -0.25
C CYS A 189 -10.95 20.59 0.07
N GLU A 190 -9.86 21.31 0.34
CA GLU A 190 -9.91 22.74 0.64
C GLU A 190 -10.39 23.56 -0.57
N GLY A 191 -9.83 23.29 -1.77
CA GLY A 191 -10.23 23.96 -3.00
C GLY A 191 -11.70 23.74 -3.36
N LEU A 192 -12.18 22.48 -3.29
CA LEU A 192 -13.59 22.15 -3.53
C LEU A 192 -14.52 22.79 -2.48
N SER A 193 -14.12 22.80 -1.21
CA SER A 193 -14.87 23.44 -0.14
C SER A 193 -14.99 24.96 -0.35
N MET A 194 -13.90 25.61 -0.76
CA MET A 194 -13.91 27.05 -1.12
C MET A 194 -14.87 27.31 -2.28
N GLY A 195 -14.82 26.51 -3.35
CA GLY A 195 -15.70 26.65 -4.50
C GLY A 195 -17.17 26.45 -4.16
N ALA A 196 -17.49 25.46 -3.33
CA ALA A 196 -18.84 25.21 -2.84
C ALA A 196 -19.38 26.40 -2.02
N LYS A 197 -18.53 27.02 -1.18
CA LYS A 197 -18.89 28.27 -0.47
C LYS A 197 -19.18 29.45 -1.42
N ALA A 198 -18.50 29.48 -2.55
CA ALA A 198 -18.73 30.48 -3.60
C ALA A 198 -19.99 30.17 -4.46
N GLY A 199 -20.64 29.03 -4.23
CA GLY A 199 -21.85 28.61 -4.97
C GLY A 199 -21.56 27.85 -6.27
N LEU A 200 -20.33 27.36 -6.48
CA LEU A 200 -19.99 26.53 -7.63
C LEU A 200 -20.55 25.12 -7.44
N ASP A 201 -21.05 24.53 -8.52
CA ASP A 201 -21.49 23.14 -8.52
C ASP A 201 -20.31 22.16 -8.40
N PRO A 202 -20.32 21.23 -7.42
CA PRO A 202 -19.22 20.29 -7.20
C PRO A 202 -18.90 19.38 -8.37
N ALA A 203 -19.88 18.93 -9.13
CA ALA A 203 -19.65 18.11 -10.33
C ALA A 203 -18.95 18.91 -11.42
N MET A 204 -19.37 20.17 -11.63
CA MET A 204 -18.74 21.07 -12.59
C MET A 204 -17.30 21.40 -12.16
N MET A 205 -17.05 21.62 -10.86
CA MET A 205 -15.69 21.84 -10.37
C MET A 205 -14.79 20.64 -10.66
N LEU A 206 -15.25 19.40 -10.41
CA LEU A 206 -14.48 18.20 -10.74
C LEU A 206 -14.19 18.12 -12.24
N ALA A 207 -15.20 18.35 -13.09
CA ALA A 207 -15.03 18.31 -14.54
C ALA A 207 -13.98 19.32 -15.04
N VAL A 208 -14.02 20.55 -14.56
CA VAL A 208 -13.06 21.59 -14.93
C VAL A 208 -11.66 21.29 -14.42
N LEU A 209 -11.53 20.95 -13.13
CA LEU A 209 -10.24 20.71 -12.50
C LEU A 209 -9.53 19.47 -13.06
N ASN A 210 -10.27 18.41 -13.40
CA ASN A 210 -9.72 17.19 -14.01
C ASN A 210 -9.24 17.39 -15.46
N ASN A 211 -9.67 18.46 -16.14
CA ASN A 211 -9.20 18.85 -17.47
C ASN A 211 -8.26 20.06 -17.44
N GLY A 212 -8.03 20.64 -16.28
CA GLY A 212 -7.17 21.80 -16.07
C GLY A 212 -5.80 21.45 -15.46
N THR A 213 -4.99 22.47 -15.24
CA THR A 213 -3.65 22.34 -14.62
C THR A 213 -3.69 21.98 -13.13
N GLY A 214 -4.86 22.04 -12.50
CA GLY A 214 -5.07 21.63 -11.10
C GLY A 214 -5.33 20.12 -10.92
N GLN A 215 -5.30 19.33 -12.00
CA GLN A 215 -5.57 17.90 -11.94
C GLN A 215 -4.59 17.14 -11.02
N SER A 216 -5.09 16.11 -10.37
CA SER A 216 -4.28 15.15 -9.63
C SER A 216 -5.03 13.82 -9.47
N PHE A 217 -4.31 12.73 -9.25
CA PHE A 217 -4.94 11.44 -8.92
C PHE A 217 -5.83 11.56 -7.67
N ALA A 218 -5.41 12.36 -6.68
CA ALA A 218 -6.19 12.61 -5.48
C ALA A 218 -7.55 13.24 -5.79
N LEU A 219 -7.60 14.21 -6.69
CA LEU A 219 -8.83 14.87 -7.10
C LEU A 219 -9.72 13.92 -7.92
N ASN A 220 -9.13 13.27 -8.95
CA ASN A 220 -9.86 12.49 -9.94
C ASN A 220 -10.41 11.16 -9.38
N GLU A 221 -9.57 10.40 -8.69
CA GLU A 221 -9.88 9.01 -8.28
C GLU A 221 -10.27 8.88 -6.81
N ILE A 222 -9.84 9.81 -5.96
CA ILE A 222 -10.03 9.72 -4.51
C ILE A 222 -11.16 10.62 -4.06
N ILE A 223 -10.99 11.92 -4.17
CA ILE A 223 -11.95 12.90 -3.62
C ILE A 223 -13.25 12.96 -4.44
N SER A 224 -13.20 12.65 -5.73
CA SER A 224 -14.41 12.44 -6.54
C SER A 224 -15.41 11.49 -5.88
N ARG A 225 -14.94 10.41 -5.22
CA ARG A 225 -15.80 9.47 -4.48
C ARG A 225 -16.55 10.15 -3.34
N GLY A 226 -15.88 11.04 -2.61
CA GLY A 226 -16.50 11.86 -1.57
C GLY A 226 -17.52 12.84 -2.14
N VAL A 227 -17.23 13.47 -3.27
CA VAL A 227 -18.16 14.38 -3.96
C VAL A 227 -19.42 13.65 -4.43
N TYR A 228 -19.28 12.42 -4.93
CA TYR A 228 -20.41 11.54 -5.30
C TYR A 228 -20.98 10.73 -4.12
N GLY A 229 -20.46 10.89 -2.90
CA GLY A 229 -21.02 10.36 -1.66
C GLY A 229 -20.69 8.90 -1.34
N THR A 230 -19.80 8.22 -2.08
CA THR A 230 -19.49 6.79 -1.85
C THR A 230 -18.48 6.55 -0.73
N PHE A 231 -17.46 7.39 -0.59
CA PHE A 231 -16.42 7.30 0.45
C PHE A 231 -15.79 5.91 0.59
N ASP A 232 -15.39 5.28 -0.52
CA ASP A 232 -15.07 3.86 -0.61
C ASP A 232 -13.79 3.55 -1.43
N PHE A 233 -12.75 4.34 -1.27
CA PHE A 233 -11.48 4.07 -1.96
C PHE A 233 -10.84 2.75 -1.49
N GLY A 234 -11.05 2.36 -0.23
CA GLY A 234 -10.64 1.07 0.31
C GLY A 234 -9.40 1.11 1.21
N ALA A 235 -9.10 2.25 1.83
CA ALA A 235 -8.06 2.37 2.84
C ALA A 235 -8.48 3.31 3.97
N ALA A 236 -8.20 2.92 5.23
CA ALA A 236 -8.51 3.74 6.38
C ALA A 236 -7.60 4.96 6.48
N LEU A 237 -8.13 6.07 7.03
CA LEU A 237 -7.41 7.32 7.24
C LEU A 237 -6.14 7.11 8.09
N SER A 238 -6.21 6.25 9.12
CA SER A 238 -5.06 5.90 9.96
C SER A 238 -3.91 5.23 9.20
N ILE A 239 -4.20 4.49 8.12
CA ILE A 239 -3.17 3.84 7.29
C ILE A 239 -2.37 4.91 6.53
N LEU A 240 -3.07 5.90 5.97
CA LEU A 240 -2.39 6.97 5.24
C LEU A 240 -1.59 7.87 6.18
N ASP A 241 -2.09 8.20 7.38
CA ASP A 241 -1.34 8.95 8.39
C ASP A 241 -0.06 8.21 8.83
N LYS A 242 -0.12 6.87 8.96
CA LYS A 242 1.06 6.04 9.19
C LYS A 242 2.10 6.23 8.08
N ASP A 243 1.69 6.18 6.82
CA ASP A 243 2.59 6.32 5.68
C ASP A 243 3.20 7.73 5.61
N VAL A 244 2.40 8.77 5.88
CA VAL A 244 2.88 10.15 5.99
C VAL A 244 3.90 10.29 7.12
N THR A 245 3.64 9.65 8.27
CA THR A 245 4.55 9.68 9.42
C THR A 245 5.88 9.00 9.10
N LEU A 246 5.88 7.85 8.40
CA LEU A 246 7.10 7.19 7.94
C LEU A 246 7.90 8.09 7.00
N GLY A 247 7.23 8.70 6.02
CA GLY A 247 7.91 9.58 5.06
C GLY A 247 8.53 10.83 5.69
N LEU A 248 7.88 11.41 6.70
CA LEU A 248 8.42 12.55 7.43
C LEU A 248 9.59 12.16 8.34
N LYS A 249 9.57 10.95 8.94
CA LYS A 249 10.73 10.40 9.67
C LYS A 249 11.94 10.23 8.73
N ASP A 250 11.71 9.69 7.53
CA ASP A 250 12.77 9.55 6.53
C ASP A 250 13.29 10.93 6.07
N ALA A 251 12.41 11.92 5.89
CA ALA A 251 12.80 13.29 5.53
C ALA A 251 13.66 13.95 6.61
N GLU A 252 13.29 13.79 7.89
CA GLU A 252 14.07 14.28 9.02
C GLU A 252 15.47 13.67 9.05
N ALA A 253 15.57 12.36 8.87
CA ALA A 253 16.87 11.65 8.82
C ALA A 253 17.76 12.12 7.66
N LEU A 254 17.17 12.61 6.58
CA LEU A 254 17.87 13.17 5.40
C LEU A 254 18.13 14.68 5.52
N GLY A 255 17.62 15.35 6.56
CA GLY A 255 17.67 16.81 6.68
C GLY A 255 16.82 17.56 5.64
N ALA A 256 15.80 16.90 5.06
CA ALA A 256 14.91 17.52 4.08
C ALA A 256 13.84 18.38 4.76
N ILE A 257 13.62 19.60 4.24
CA ILE A 257 12.65 20.57 4.78
C ILE A 257 11.39 20.53 3.91
N LEU A 258 10.25 20.11 4.49
CA LEU A 258 9.00 19.83 3.77
C LEU A 258 7.80 20.60 4.36
N PRO A 259 7.80 21.95 4.37
CA PRO A 259 6.80 22.75 5.10
C PRO A 259 5.36 22.57 4.58
N VAL A 260 5.16 22.32 3.31
CA VAL A 260 3.82 22.10 2.71
C VAL A 260 3.25 20.76 3.14
N ILE A 261 4.08 19.73 3.12
CA ILE A 261 3.69 18.37 3.57
C ILE A 261 3.41 18.38 5.08
N ASP A 262 4.19 19.11 5.87
CA ASP A 262 3.95 19.27 7.31
C ASP A 262 2.61 19.99 7.58
N ALA A 263 2.25 20.99 6.77
CA ALA A 263 0.94 21.63 6.89
C ALA A 263 -0.20 20.65 6.59
N ALA A 264 -0.08 19.86 5.52
CA ALA A 264 -1.05 18.83 5.18
C ALA A 264 -1.15 17.76 6.27
N ARG A 265 -0.02 17.30 6.86
CA ARG A 265 -0.03 16.34 7.97
C ARG A 265 -0.84 16.81 9.16
N LYS A 266 -0.81 18.09 9.50
CA LYS A 266 -1.60 18.65 10.61
C LYS A 266 -3.10 18.44 10.39
N GLN A 267 -3.58 18.52 9.14
CA GLN A 267 -4.98 18.24 8.80
C GLN A 267 -5.31 16.75 9.01
N TRP A 268 -4.41 15.83 8.58
CA TRP A 268 -4.58 14.38 8.82
C TRP A 268 -4.64 14.06 10.30
N ARG A 269 -3.75 14.65 11.12
CA ARG A 269 -3.75 14.47 12.57
C ARG A 269 -5.01 15.01 13.23
N ALA A 270 -5.48 16.18 12.83
CA ALA A 270 -6.72 16.76 13.35
C ALA A 270 -7.92 15.88 13.01
N ALA A 271 -8.00 15.30 11.82
CA ALA A 271 -9.06 14.35 11.46
C ALA A 271 -9.00 13.06 12.29
N LEU A 272 -7.81 12.54 12.62
CA LEU A 272 -7.64 11.40 13.53
C LEU A 272 -8.12 11.74 14.95
N GLU A 273 -7.76 12.91 15.46
CA GLU A 273 -8.20 13.41 16.77
C GLU A 273 -9.73 13.62 16.85
N ASP A 274 -10.35 13.93 15.71
CA ASP A 274 -11.82 14.00 15.55
C ASP A 274 -12.50 12.61 15.47
N GLY A 275 -11.71 11.53 15.62
CA GLY A 275 -12.21 10.15 15.69
C GLY A 275 -12.35 9.42 14.35
N MET A 276 -11.92 10.02 13.23
CA MET A 276 -12.14 9.50 11.87
C MET A 276 -11.16 8.41 11.44
N GLY A 277 -10.30 7.92 12.32
CA GLY A 277 -9.20 7.02 11.98
C GLY A 277 -9.59 5.71 11.30
N ARG A 278 -10.80 5.21 11.53
CA ARG A 278 -11.33 3.98 10.91
C ARG A 278 -12.11 4.23 9.63
N GLU A 279 -12.46 5.48 9.35
CA GLU A 279 -13.15 5.84 8.12
C GLU A 279 -12.20 5.70 6.92
N ASP A 280 -12.80 5.52 5.73
CA ASP A 280 -12.06 5.61 4.48
C ASP A 280 -11.42 7.01 4.36
N PHE A 281 -10.18 7.09 3.89
CA PHE A 281 -9.47 8.36 3.91
C PHE A 281 -10.06 9.42 2.96
N THR A 282 -10.97 9.04 2.05
CA THR A 282 -11.79 9.98 1.29
C THR A 282 -12.69 10.84 2.19
N ALA A 283 -12.95 10.39 3.43
CA ALA A 283 -13.67 11.13 4.45
C ALA A 283 -12.93 12.39 4.93
N MET A 284 -11.67 12.62 4.53
CA MET A 284 -10.99 13.91 4.70
C MET A 284 -11.85 15.05 4.12
N LEU A 285 -12.63 14.81 3.07
CA LEU A 285 -13.57 15.80 2.55
C LEU A 285 -14.61 16.20 3.61
N ARG A 286 -15.17 15.22 4.36
CA ARG A 286 -16.14 15.52 5.45
C ARG A 286 -15.50 16.33 6.57
N PHE A 287 -14.25 16.05 6.91
CA PHE A 287 -13.51 16.82 7.91
C PHE A 287 -13.35 18.28 7.48
N VAL A 288 -12.96 18.53 6.23
CA VAL A 288 -12.80 19.88 5.69
C VAL A 288 -14.17 20.59 5.57
N GLU A 289 -15.21 19.88 5.15
CA GLU A 289 -16.58 20.39 5.11
C GLU A 289 -17.07 20.87 6.49
N LYS A 290 -16.87 20.04 7.52
CA LYS A 290 -17.21 20.36 8.92
C LYS A 290 -16.52 21.66 9.36
N ASN A 291 -15.21 21.76 9.12
CA ASN A 291 -14.43 22.92 9.53
C ASN A 291 -14.81 24.21 8.78
N ASN A 292 -15.25 24.08 7.55
CA ASN A 292 -15.66 25.20 6.71
C ASN A 292 -17.17 25.53 6.75
N GLY A 293 -17.99 24.71 7.42
CA GLY A 293 -19.43 24.89 7.44
C GLY A 293 -20.05 24.84 6.04
N THR A 294 -19.64 23.86 5.21
CA THR A 294 -20.12 23.67 3.84
C THR A 294 -20.31 22.19 3.52
N VAL A 295 -20.96 21.89 2.42
CA VAL A 295 -21.14 20.53 1.90
C VAL A 295 -20.73 20.51 0.43
N VAL A 296 -19.88 19.55 0.05
CA VAL A 296 -19.38 19.37 -1.31
C VAL A 296 -19.93 18.06 -1.86
N ARG A 297 -21.17 18.10 -2.36
CA ARG A 297 -21.84 16.95 -2.98
C ARG A 297 -22.36 17.31 -4.35
N ALA A 298 -22.10 16.45 -5.33
CA ALA A 298 -22.75 16.55 -6.62
C ALA A 298 -24.24 16.24 -6.46
N SER A 299 -25.08 17.01 -7.15
CA SER A 299 -26.50 16.66 -7.30
C SER A 299 -26.62 15.34 -8.06
N ALA A 300 -27.52 14.46 -7.60
CA ALA A 300 -27.78 13.17 -8.26
C ALA A 300 -28.36 13.34 -9.68
#